data_700a20ab99b33826b4219adab9873288
#
_entry.id   700a20ab99b33826b4219adab9873288
#
_cell.length_a   1.000
_cell.length_b   1.000
_cell.length_c   1.000
_cell.angle_alpha   90.00
_cell.angle_beta   90.00
_cell.angle_gamma   90.00
#
_symmetry.space_group_name_H-M   'P 1'
#
loop_
_entity.id
_entity.type
_entity.pdbx_description
1 polymer ?
#
loop_
_entity_poly.entity_id
_entity_poly.type
_entity_poly.pdbx_seq_one_letter_code
_entity_poly.pdbx_strand_id
1 'polypeptide(L)'
;MKNLLESGVHFGHQVKRWDPRMKKFIFAERNGIHIIDLQKTIQAIKDAYDAVQKTVSSGKSVLFVGTKKQAQTAIQKEAERCEQFYVNNRWLGGMLTNFSTIKKSIQRLKKIERMEVDGTFESLTKKEIASLQKEKVKLEKNLGGIKEMKDLPGIIFVVDTRKEAIAVAEAQRLGIPIAAVVDTNCNPEGITYPIPGNDDAIRSIKIGRAHV
;
A
#
# COMPACT_ATOMS: atom_id res chain seq x y z
N MET A 1 -7.20 -7.84 21.22
CA MET A 1 -8.38 -8.66 20.91
C MET A 1 -9.67 -7.83 20.84
N LYS A 2 -10.09 -7.14 21.92
CA LYS A 2 -11.35 -6.35 21.96
C LYS A 2 -11.41 -5.30 20.85
N ASN A 3 -10.37 -4.50 20.65
CA ASN A 3 -10.30 -3.47 19.61
C ASN A 3 -10.42 -4.04 18.18
N LEU A 4 -9.86 -5.23 17.91
CA LEU A 4 -9.97 -5.90 16.62
C LEU A 4 -11.41 -6.36 16.34
N LEU A 5 -12.11 -6.88 17.36
CA LEU A 5 -13.52 -7.25 17.25
C LEU A 5 -14.41 -6.03 16.97
N GLU A 6 -14.23 -4.96 17.73
CA GLU A 6 -15.01 -3.72 17.59
C GLU A 6 -14.78 -3.02 16.23
N SER A 7 -13.62 -3.23 15.62
CA SER A 7 -13.29 -2.68 14.31
C SER A 7 -13.73 -3.54 13.13
N GLY A 8 -14.28 -4.74 13.39
CA GLY A 8 -14.78 -5.62 12.35
C GLY A 8 -13.71 -6.31 11.52
N VAL A 9 -12.47 -6.43 12.04
CA VAL A 9 -11.35 -7.12 11.36
C VAL A 9 -11.66 -8.59 11.07
N HIS A 10 -12.49 -9.21 11.88
CA HIS A 10 -12.87 -10.62 11.79
C HIS A 10 -13.89 -10.94 10.70
N PHE A 11 -14.55 -9.96 10.13
CA PHE A 11 -15.49 -10.18 9.04
C PHE A 11 -14.77 -10.34 7.72
N GLY A 12 -14.87 -11.52 7.12
CA GLY A 12 -14.42 -11.76 5.75
C GLY A 12 -15.53 -11.52 4.73
N HIS A 13 -15.30 -11.98 3.53
CA HIS A 13 -16.26 -11.91 2.43
C HIS A 13 -17.29 -13.04 2.48
N GLN A 14 -18.33 -12.92 1.64
CA GLN A 14 -19.33 -13.97 1.44
C GLN A 14 -18.68 -15.30 1.03
N VAL A 15 -19.21 -16.39 1.52
CA VAL A 15 -18.74 -17.78 1.26
C VAL A 15 -18.55 -18.06 -0.24
N LYS A 16 -19.44 -17.53 -1.10
CA LYS A 16 -19.34 -17.72 -2.56
C LYS A 16 -18.11 -17.06 -3.22
N ARG A 17 -17.42 -16.14 -2.53
CA ARG A 17 -16.31 -15.34 -3.08
C ARG A 17 -14.95 -15.67 -2.44
N TRP A 18 -14.87 -16.67 -1.61
CA TRP A 18 -13.66 -16.99 -0.89
C TRP A 18 -12.59 -17.68 -1.76
N ASP A 19 -11.35 -17.59 -1.35
CA ASP A 19 -10.26 -18.38 -1.91
C ASP A 19 -10.00 -19.61 -1.01
N PRO A 20 -10.02 -20.87 -1.54
CA PRO A 20 -9.79 -22.07 -0.73
C PRO A 20 -8.48 -22.08 0.06
N ARG A 21 -7.46 -21.37 -0.44
CA ARG A 21 -6.14 -21.24 0.24
C ARG A 21 -6.22 -20.44 1.54
N MET A 22 -7.29 -19.66 1.73
CA MET A 22 -7.57 -18.94 2.97
C MET A 22 -8.19 -19.84 4.07
N LYS A 23 -8.53 -21.11 3.78
CA LYS A 23 -9.14 -22.04 4.75
C LYS A 23 -8.42 -22.09 6.09
N LYS A 24 -7.09 -22.04 6.08
CA LYS A 24 -6.26 -22.06 7.30
C LYS A 24 -6.45 -20.84 8.21
N PHE A 25 -6.99 -19.73 7.70
CA PHE A 25 -7.21 -18.47 8.44
C PHE A 25 -8.69 -18.25 8.80
N ILE A 26 -9.58 -19.11 8.34
CA ILE A 26 -11.02 -19.02 8.63
C ILE A 26 -11.32 -19.81 9.91
N PHE A 27 -11.98 -19.16 10.84
CA PHE A 27 -12.45 -19.77 12.09
C PHE A 27 -13.79 -20.49 11.93
N ALA A 28 -14.75 -19.83 11.29
CA ALA A 28 -16.11 -20.33 11.11
C ALA A 28 -16.83 -19.62 9.96
N GLU A 29 -18.02 -20.12 9.64
CA GLU A 29 -19.00 -19.44 8.79
C GLU A 29 -20.20 -19.02 9.64
N ARG A 30 -20.68 -17.79 9.43
CA ARG A 30 -21.89 -17.28 10.08
C ARG A 30 -22.67 -16.41 9.11
N ASN A 31 -23.94 -16.72 8.92
CA ASN A 31 -24.85 -15.99 8.02
C ASN A 31 -24.31 -15.83 6.59
N GLY A 32 -23.63 -16.86 6.04
CA GLY A 32 -23.07 -16.83 4.70
C GLY A 32 -21.82 -15.96 4.54
N ILE A 33 -21.18 -15.57 5.65
CA ILE A 33 -19.93 -14.79 5.70
C ILE A 33 -18.88 -15.59 6.47
N HIS A 34 -17.67 -15.62 5.96
CA HIS A 34 -16.54 -16.20 6.68
C HIS A 34 -16.09 -15.32 7.83
N ILE A 35 -15.80 -15.95 8.97
CA ILE A 35 -15.21 -15.29 10.13
C ILE A 35 -13.74 -15.65 10.20
N ILE A 36 -12.87 -14.63 10.23
CA ILE A 36 -11.42 -14.77 10.29
C ILE A 36 -10.99 -15.07 11.73
N ASP A 37 -10.00 -15.93 11.88
CA ASP A 37 -9.40 -16.29 13.16
C ASP A 37 -8.49 -15.15 13.66
N LEU A 38 -8.97 -14.38 14.63
CA LEU A 38 -8.25 -13.25 15.18
C LEU A 38 -6.98 -13.64 15.97
N GLN A 39 -6.85 -14.87 16.45
CA GLN A 39 -5.62 -15.32 17.10
C GLN A 39 -4.49 -15.37 16.08
N LYS A 40 -4.77 -15.91 14.89
CA LYS A 40 -3.83 -15.93 13.76
C LYS A 40 -3.53 -14.53 13.24
N THR A 41 -4.54 -13.65 13.23
CA THR A 41 -4.34 -12.24 12.86
C THR A 41 -3.35 -11.56 13.79
N ILE A 42 -3.50 -11.72 15.10
CA ILE A 42 -2.60 -11.10 16.09
C ILE A 42 -1.17 -11.62 15.92
N GLN A 43 -0.99 -12.93 15.73
CA GLN A 43 0.33 -13.49 15.51
C GLN A 43 0.96 -12.96 14.22
N ALA A 44 0.20 -12.94 13.12
CA ALA A 44 0.65 -12.42 11.84
C ALA A 44 1.01 -10.92 11.88
N ILE A 45 0.28 -10.13 12.67
CA ILE A 45 0.63 -8.71 12.90
C ILE A 45 1.97 -8.59 13.61
N LYS A 46 2.25 -9.42 14.62
CA LYS A 46 3.54 -9.42 15.33
C LYS A 46 4.68 -9.78 14.39
N ASP A 47 4.51 -10.84 13.61
CA ASP A 47 5.52 -11.30 12.65
C ASP A 47 5.83 -10.21 11.60
N ALA A 48 4.78 -9.54 11.09
CA ALA A 48 4.93 -8.43 10.16
C ALA A 48 5.60 -7.20 10.82
N TYR A 49 5.24 -6.88 12.06
CA TYR A 49 5.85 -5.80 12.82
C TYR A 49 7.35 -6.03 13.00
N ASP A 50 7.75 -7.22 13.44
CA ASP A 50 9.16 -7.57 13.64
C ASP A 50 9.96 -7.48 12.33
N ALA A 51 9.34 -7.86 11.20
CA ALA A 51 9.95 -7.76 9.88
C ALA A 51 10.13 -6.31 9.44
N VAL A 52 9.12 -5.45 9.64
CA VAL A 52 9.21 -4.02 9.35
C VAL A 52 10.26 -3.36 10.22
N GLN A 53 10.25 -3.64 11.53
CA GLN A 53 11.24 -3.11 12.47
C GLN A 53 12.68 -3.47 12.06
N LYS A 54 12.93 -4.73 11.71
CA LYS A 54 14.25 -5.18 11.21
C LYS A 54 14.66 -4.46 9.95
N THR A 55 13.70 -4.25 9.02
CA THR A 55 13.95 -3.55 7.77
C THR A 55 14.34 -2.10 8.00
N VAL A 56 13.58 -1.38 8.83
CA VAL A 56 13.88 0.02 9.17
C VAL A 56 15.20 0.14 9.96
N SER A 57 15.45 -0.75 10.90
CA SER A 57 16.71 -0.79 11.66
C SER A 57 17.93 -1.05 10.77
N SER A 58 17.76 -1.70 9.61
CA SER A 58 18.81 -1.89 8.62
C SER A 58 19.00 -0.67 7.68
N GLY A 59 18.30 0.43 7.94
CA GLY A 59 18.35 1.66 7.12
C GLY A 59 17.57 1.59 5.80
N LYS A 60 16.75 0.55 5.60
CA LYS A 60 15.90 0.42 4.41
C LYS A 60 14.52 1.03 4.65
N SER A 61 13.91 1.52 3.59
CA SER A 61 12.58 2.13 3.64
C SER A 61 11.45 1.11 3.51
N VAL A 62 10.27 1.53 3.93
CA VAL A 62 9.01 0.81 3.76
C VAL A 62 8.17 1.52 2.71
N LEU A 63 7.51 0.77 1.84
CA LEU A 63 6.55 1.30 0.89
C LEU A 63 5.13 0.83 1.22
N PHE A 64 4.25 1.74 1.58
CA PHE A 64 2.85 1.46 1.85
C PHE A 64 2.04 1.55 0.56
N VAL A 65 1.25 0.52 0.25
CA VAL A 65 0.45 0.42 -0.98
C VAL A 65 -1.01 0.15 -0.64
N GLY A 66 -1.89 1.02 -1.12
CA GLY A 66 -3.33 0.82 -0.94
C GLY A 66 -4.15 1.84 -1.71
N THR A 67 -4.61 1.44 -2.90
CA THR A 67 -5.38 2.29 -3.81
C THR A 67 -6.89 2.19 -3.59
N LYS A 68 -7.35 1.32 -2.68
CA LYS A 68 -8.75 1.18 -2.30
C LYS A 68 -9.22 2.46 -1.60
N LYS A 69 -10.39 3.00 -1.98
CA LYS A 69 -10.92 4.26 -1.42
C LYS A 69 -10.88 4.31 0.10
N GLN A 70 -11.21 3.20 0.75
CA GLN A 70 -11.20 3.05 2.21
C GLN A 70 -9.79 3.12 2.82
N ALA A 71 -8.76 2.73 2.04
CA ALA A 71 -7.37 2.67 2.48
C ALA A 71 -6.57 3.95 2.19
N GLN A 72 -6.92 4.70 1.14
CA GLN A 72 -6.13 5.83 0.62
C GLN A 72 -5.68 6.83 1.68
N THR A 73 -6.64 7.43 2.39
CA THR A 73 -6.35 8.45 3.41
C THR A 73 -5.57 7.88 4.58
N ALA A 74 -5.89 6.67 4.95
CA ALA A 74 -5.27 6.02 6.07
C ALA A 74 -3.82 5.57 5.74
N ILE A 75 -3.53 5.09 4.53
CA ILE A 75 -2.18 4.78 4.04
C ILE A 75 -1.31 6.03 4.03
N GLN A 76 -1.82 7.12 3.44
CA GLN A 76 -1.10 8.38 3.38
C GLN A 76 -0.74 8.89 4.78
N LYS A 77 -1.74 9.02 5.66
CA LYS A 77 -1.55 9.57 7.01
C LYS A 77 -0.52 8.78 7.82
N GLU A 78 -0.57 7.45 7.77
CA GLU A 78 0.35 6.63 8.54
C GLU A 78 1.77 6.63 7.92
N ALA A 79 1.89 6.62 6.59
CA ALA A 79 3.18 6.73 5.93
C ALA A 79 3.86 8.08 6.22
N GLU A 80 3.11 9.18 6.16
CA GLU A 80 3.60 10.52 6.53
C GLU A 80 4.01 10.59 8.00
N ARG A 81 3.24 9.96 8.92
CA ARG A 81 3.54 9.94 10.36
C ARG A 81 4.88 9.24 10.66
N CYS A 82 5.23 8.19 9.92
CA CYS A 82 6.47 7.45 10.10
C CYS A 82 7.56 7.81 9.08
N GLU A 83 7.37 8.89 8.31
CA GLU A 83 8.30 9.39 7.30
C GLU A 83 8.70 8.33 6.26
N GLN A 84 7.72 7.48 5.90
CA GLN A 84 7.90 6.42 4.91
C GLN A 84 7.13 6.72 3.62
N PHE A 85 7.36 5.92 2.60
CA PHE A 85 6.80 6.12 1.26
C PHE A 85 5.44 5.46 1.10
N TYR A 86 4.61 6.02 0.19
CA TYR A 86 3.29 5.45 -0.06
C TYR A 86 2.83 5.60 -1.52
N VAL A 87 1.94 4.68 -1.92
CA VAL A 87 1.15 4.76 -3.16
C VAL A 87 -0.31 4.53 -2.79
N ASN A 88 -1.11 5.58 -2.84
CA ASN A 88 -2.50 5.55 -2.40
C ASN A 88 -3.54 5.83 -3.51
N ASN A 89 -3.10 6.18 -4.73
CA ASN A 89 -4.03 6.50 -5.80
C ASN A 89 -4.07 5.41 -6.89
N ARG A 90 -3.00 5.23 -7.63
CA ARG A 90 -2.90 4.22 -8.68
C ARG A 90 -1.47 3.68 -8.74
N TRP A 91 -1.35 2.37 -8.71
CA TRP A 91 -0.09 1.72 -9.03
C TRP A 91 0.18 1.84 -10.52
N LEU A 92 1.30 2.39 -10.90
CA LEU A 92 1.77 2.42 -12.28
C LEU A 92 2.63 1.18 -12.53
N GLY A 93 2.33 0.40 -13.57
CA GLY A 93 3.15 -0.75 -13.91
C GLY A 93 4.61 -0.36 -14.08
N GLY A 94 5.52 -1.12 -13.46
CA GLY A 94 6.95 -0.83 -13.46
C GLY A 94 7.43 0.08 -12.32
N MET A 95 6.60 0.37 -11.32
CA MET A 95 7.01 1.24 -10.20
C MET A 95 8.21 0.70 -9.44
N LEU A 96 8.35 -0.62 -9.35
CA LEU A 96 9.53 -1.28 -8.76
C LEU A 96 10.43 -1.87 -9.85
N THR A 97 9.88 -2.64 -10.77
CA THR A 97 10.65 -3.35 -11.80
C THR A 97 11.28 -2.44 -12.85
N ASN A 98 10.75 -1.24 -13.05
CA ASN A 98 11.32 -0.20 -13.92
C ASN A 98 11.49 1.12 -13.18
N PHE A 99 12.05 1.05 -11.99
CA PHE A 99 12.21 2.19 -11.09
C PHE A 99 13.04 3.33 -11.69
N SER A 100 13.99 3.02 -12.59
CA SER A 100 14.76 4.03 -13.30
C SER A 100 13.89 4.98 -14.14
N THR A 101 12.87 4.46 -14.81
CA THR A 101 11.90 5.26 -15.57
C THR A 101 10.98 6.05 -14.64
N ILE A 102 10.58 5.48 -13.51
CA ILE A 102 9.81 6.20 -12.48
C ILE A 102 10.62 7.36 -11.91
N LYS A 103 11.92 7.17 -11.64
CA LYS A 103 12.82 8.27 -11.23
C LYS A 103 12.86 9.43 -12.24
N LYS A 104 12.86 9.15 -13.56
CA LYS A 104 12.77 10.21 -14.59
C LYS A 104 11.44 10.97 -14.49
N SER A 105 10.34 10.29 -14.25
CA SER A 105 9.03 10.93 -14.04
C SER A 105 9.00 11.80 -12.78
N ILE A 106 9.62 11.33 -11.69
CA ILE A 106 9.79 12.12 -10.46
C ILE A 106 10.69 13.34 -10.71
N GLN A 107 11.78 13.19 -11.44
CA GLN A 107 12.63 14.33 -11.82
C GLN A 107 11.88 15.36 -12.68
N ARG A 108 11.00 14.88 -13.58
CA ARG A 108 10.12 15.75 -14.36
C ARG A 108 9.15 16.53 -13.46
N LEU A 109 8.56 15.89 -12.47
CA LEU A 109 7.72 16.56 -11.46
C LEU A 109 8.51 17.65 -10.74
N LYS A 110 9.67 17.30 -10.17
CA LYS A 110 10.54 18.25 -9.46
C LYS A 110 11.00 19.41 -10.37
N LYS A 111 11.21 19.15 -11.67
CA LYS A 111 11.54 20.20 -12.64
C LYS A 111 10.39 21.19 -12.83
N ILE A 112 9.16 20.69 -12.99
CA ILE A 112 7.97 21.56 -13.16
C ILE A 112 7.77 22.41 -11.91
N GLU A 113 7.94 21.85 -10.71
CA GLU A 113 7.86 22.60 -9.46
C GLU A 113 8.90 23.71 -9.35
N ARG A 114 10.14 23.43 -9.77
CA ARG A 114 11.20 24.47 -9.81
C ARG A 114 10.86 25.58 -10.79
N MET A 115 10.37 25.25 -11.99
CA MET A 115 9.97 26.25 -13.00
C MET A 115 8.86 27.19 -12.50
N GLU A 116 8.01 26.70 -11.60
CA GLU A 116 6.95 27.49 -10.95
C GLU A 116 7.53 28.49 -9.94
N VAL A 117 8.59 28.10 -9.22
CA VAL A 117 9.24 28.93 -8.19
C VAL A 117 10.26 29.91 -8.81
N ASP A 118 11.00 29.49 -9.84
CA ASP A 118 12.09 30.26 -10.47
C ASP A 118 11.59 31.35 -11.43
N GLY A 119 10.26 31.57 -11.54
CA GLY A 119 9.69 32.55 -12.45
C GLY A 119 9.72 32.15 -13.94
N THR A 120 10.18 30.95 -14.28
CA THR A 120 10.23 30.46 -15.67
C THR A 120 8.86 30.46 -16.32
N PHE A 121 7.78 30.35 -15.55
CA PHE A 121 6.40 30.41 -16.07
C PHE A 121 6.05 31.77 -16.68
N GLU A 122 6.71 32.86 -16.28
CA GLU A 122 6.47 34.20 -16.84
C GLU A 122 6.88 34.30 -18.32
N SER A 123 7.83 33.46 -18.74
CA SER A 123 8.31 33.40 -20.14
C SER A 123 7.48 32.48 -21.04
N LEU A 124 6.53 31.72 -20.48
CA LEU A 124 5.73 30.74 -21.21
C LEU A 124 4.34 31.28 -21.58
N THR A 125 3.77 30.72 -22.64
CA THR A 125 2.39 31.02 -23.01
C THR A 125 1.39 30.43 -21.99
N LYS A 126 0.21 31.06 -21.84
CA LYS A 126 -0.85 30.58 -20.95
C LYS A 126 -1.25 29.13 -21.23
N LYS A 127 -1.21 28.69 -22.49
CA LYS A 127 -1.52 27.31 -22.91
C LYS A 127 -0.47 26.31 -22.42
N GLU A 128 0.79 26.67 -22.50
CA GLU A 128 1.91 25.84 -21.99
C GLU A 128 1.86 25.71 -20.48
N ILE A 129 1.65 26.81 -19.77
CA ILE A 129 1.49 26.82 -18.31
C ILE A 129 0.34 25.89 -17.89
N ALA A 130 -0.82 26.01 -18.53
CA ALA A 130 -1.97 25.14 -18.22
C ALA A 130 -1.68 23.65 -18.51
N SER A 131 -0.89 23.34 -19.53
CA SER A 131 -0.46 21.98 -19.83
C SER A 131 0.50 21.43 -18.76
N LEU A 132 1.50 22.21 -18.36
CA LEU A 132 2.46 21.86 -17.32
C LEU A 132 1.76 21.66 -15.95
N GLN A 133 0.81 22.53 -15.60
CA GLN A 133 0.04 22.39 -14.38
C GLN A 133 -0.80 21.09 -14.35
N LYS A 134 -1.44 20.73 -15.47
CA LYS A 134 -2.16 19.45 -15.59
C LYS A 134 -1.21 18.25 -15.45
N GLU A 135 -0.03 18.32 -16.07
CA GLU A 135 1.01 17.31 -15.94
C GLU A 135 1.47 17.18 -14.48
N LYS A 136 1.77 18.31 -13.81
CA LYS A 136 2.15 18.35 -12.39
C LYS A 136 1.13 17.65 -11.50
N VAL A 137 -0.15 18.05 -11.60
CA VAL A 137 -1.23 17.46 -10.79
C VAL A 137 -1.33 15.95 -11.00
N LYS A 138 -1.19 15.48 -12.24
CA LYS A 138 -1.23 14.04 -12.55
C LYS A 138 -0.04 13.28 -11.97
N LEU A 139 1.16 13.85 -12.07
CA LEU A 139 2.39 13.25 -11.54
C LEU A 139 2.36 13.25 -10.01
N GLU A 140 2.02 14.36 -9.37
CA GLU A 140 1.92 14.50 -7.91
C GLU A 140 0.91 13.51 -7.34
N LYS A 141 -0.25 13.38 -7.96
CA LYS A 141 -1.29 12.45 -7.54
C LYS A 141 -0.83 10.99 -7.51
N ASN A 142 0.03 10.56 -8.44
CA ASN A 142 0.46 9.17 -8.55
C ASN A 142 1.83 8.89 -7.95
N LEU A 143 2.71 9.88 -7.92
CA LEU A 143 4.12 9.71 -7.53
C LEU A 143 4.51 10.55 -6.30
N GLY A 144 3.63 11.42 -5.80
CA GLY A 144 3.92 12.31 -4.68
C GLY A 144 4.44 11.57 -3.45
N GLY A 145 3.79 10.45 -3.09
CA GLY A 145 4.19 9.66 -1.93
C GLY A 145 5.53 8.91 -2.06
N ILE A 146 6.10 8.84 -3.27
CA ILE A 146 7.43 8.23 -3.52
C ILE A 146 8.46 9.24 -4.07
N LYS A 147 8.14 10.52 -4.01
CA LYS A 147 8.95 11.60 -4.60
C LYS A 147 10.39 11.64 -4.05
N GLU A 148 10.57 11.34 -2.78
CA GLU A 148 11.87 11.34 -2.12
C GLU A 148 12.52 9.93 -2.04
N MET A 149 11.88 8.91 -2.62
CA MET A 149 12.42 7.55 -2.63
C MET A 149 13.63 7.45 -3.57
N LYS A 150 14.80 7.22 -2.98
CA LYS A 150 16.07 7.12 -3.72
C LYS A 150 16.32 5.71 -4.24
N ASP A 151 16.00 4.72 -3.45
CA ASP A 151 16.26 3.31 -3.71
C ASP A 151 15.01 2.46 -3.53
N LEU A 152 15.05 1.21 -3.98
CA LEU A 152 13.95 0.27 -3.81
C LEU A 152 13.69 0.03 -2.31
N PRO A 153 12.42 -0.12 -1.90
CA PRO A 153 12.08 -0.37 -0.52
C PRO A 153 12.57 -1.74 -0.05
N GLY A 154 12.88 -1.87 1.23
CA GLY A 154 13.28 -3.14 1.83
C GLY A 154 12.10 -4.07 2.13
N ILE A 155 10.89 -3.51 2.24
CA ILE A 155 9.63 -4.24 2.42
C ILE A 155 8.48 -3.41 1.84
N ILE A 156 7.44 -4.06 1.32
CA ILE A 156 6.18 -3.39 0.97
C ILE A 156 5.07 -3.83 1.91
N PHE A 157 4.22 -2.90 2.30
CA PHE A 157 3.00 -3.16 3.05
C PHE A 157 1.79 -2.91 2.15
N VAL A 158 0.98 -3.95 1.90
CA VAL A 158 -0.10 -3.90 0.91
C VAL A 158 -1.46 -4.10 1.59
N VAL A 159 -2.43 -3.26 1.22
CA VAL A 159 -3.84 -3.45 1.60
C VAL A 159 -4.62 -3.89 0.39
N ASP A 160 -5.24 -5.07 0.46
CA ASP A 160 -5.97 -5.74 -0.62
C ASP A 160 -5.02 -6.22 -1.75
N THR A 161 -4.47 -7.42 -1.57
CA THR A 161 -3.53 -8.04 -2.54
C THR A 161 -4.17 -8.35 -3.89
N ARG A 162 -5.50 -8.52 -3.94
CA ARG A 162 -6.22 -8.74 -5.19
C ARG A 162 -6.27 -7.48 -6.04
N LYS A 163 -6.53 -6.34 -5.42
CA LYS A 163 -6.55 -5.06 -6.12
C LYS A 163 -5.15 -4.60 -6.52
N GLU A 164 -4.18 -4.83 -5.67
CA GLU A 164 -2.78 -4.44 -5.87
C GLU A 164 -1.93 -5.57 -6.49
N ALA A 165 -2.55 -6.46 -7.28
CA ALA A 165 -1.89 -7.65 -7.84
C ALA A 165 -0.62 -7.32 -8.64
N ILE A 166 -0.56 -6.17 -9.33
CA ILE A 166 0.61 -5.72 -10.08
C ILE A 166 1.76 -5.39 -9.14
N ALA A 167 1.48 -4.66 -8.05
CA ALA A 167 2.48 -4.31 -7.04
C ALA A 167 3.06 -5.57 -6.38
N VAL A 168 2.19 -6.52 -6.02
CA VAL A 168 2.57 -7.81 -5.45
C VAL A 168 3.48 -8.58 -6.41
N ALA A 169 3.08 -8.71 -7.69
CA ALA A 169 3.88 -9.42 -8.69
C ALA A 169 5.26 -8.77 -8.93
N GLU A 170 5.32 -7.43 -8.95
CA GLU A 170 6.59 -6.73 -9.11
C GLU A 170 7.51 -6.93 -7.90
N ALA A 171 6.98 -6.88 -6.68
CA ALA A 171 7.75 -7.12 -5.46
C ALA A 171 8.27 -8.56 -5.40
N GLN A 172 7.43 -9.54 -5.73
CA GLN A 172 7.83 -10.95 -5.82
C GLN A 172 8.97 -11.15 -6.82
N ARG A 173 8.86 -10.54 -8.01
CA ARG A 173 9.88 -10.62 -9.05
C ARG A 173 11.24 -10.07 -8.60
N LEU A 174 11.24 -9.07 -7.75
CA LEU A 174 12.46 -8.44 -7.20
C LEU A 174 12.92 -9.05 -5.88
N GLY A 175 12.20 -10.05 -5.34
CA GLY A 175 12.51 -10.64 -4.04
C GLY A 175 12.31 -9.69 -2.86
N ILE A 176 11.48 -8.65 -3.02
CA ILE A 176 11.16 -7.72 -1.94
C ILE A 176 10.10 -8.37 -1.05
N PRO A 177 10.33 -8.50 0.27
CA PRO A 177 9.36 -9.04 1.21
C PRO A 177 8.04 -8.26 1.19
N ILE A 178 6.92 -8.99 1.33
CA ILE A 178 5.58 -8.44 1.27
C ILE A 178 4.87 -8.72 2.59
N ALA A 179 4.50 -7.68 3.32
CA ALA A 179 3.52 -7.74 4.39
C ALA A 179 2.18 -7.28 3.82
N ALA A 180 1.11 -8.04 3.98
CA ALA A 180 -0.16 -7.65 3.39
C ALA A 180 -1.37 -8.03 4.24
N VAL A 181 -2.35 -7.12 4.29
CA VAL A 181 -3.69 -7.46 4.78
C VAL A 181 -4.40 -8.27 3.69
N VAL A 182 -4.80 -9.49 4.05
CA VAL A 182 -5.36 -10.49 3.14
C VAL A 182 -6.74 -10.89 3.64
N ASP A 183 -7.77 -10.55 2.88
CA ASP A 183 -9.15 -10.97 3.18
C ASP A 183 -9.43 -12.37 2.62
N THR A 184 -10.55 -12.95 2.99
CA THR A 184 -10.94 -14.33 2.62
C THR A 184 -11.11 -14.56 1.12
N ASN A 185 -11.23 -13.53 0.30
CA ASN A 185 -11.33 -13.59 -1.17
C ASN A 185 -9.97 -13.44 -1.89
N CYS A 186 -8.87 -13.35 -1.14
CA CYS A 186 -7.54 -13.13 -1.67
C CYS A 186 -6.67 -14.40 -1.62
N ASN A 187 -5.70 -14.51 -2.53
CA ASN A 187 -4.68 -15.54 -2.47
C ASN A 187 -3.55 -15.14 -1.51
N PRO A 188 -3.28 -15.88 -0.42
CA PRO A 188 -2.18 -15.60 0.50
C PRO A 188 -0.83 -16.14 0.01
N GLU A 189 -0.79 -16.93 -1.07
CA GLU A 189 0.47 -17.50 -1.58
C GLU A 189 1.39 -16.44 -2.16
N GLY A 190 2.68 -16.57 -1.88
CA GLY A 190 3.69 -15.62 -2.32
C GLY A 190 3.72 -14.32 -1.51
N ILE A 191 2.90 -14.19 -0.46
CA ILE A 191 2.97 -13.12 0.52
C ILE A 191 3.85 -13.59 1.67
N THR A 192 4.90 -12.83 1.98
CA THR A 192 5.87 -13.21 3.02
C THR A 192 5.25 -13.18 4.41
N TYR A 193 4.48 -12.15 4.70
CA TYR A 193 3.79 -11.92 5.97
C TYR A 193 2.30 -11.65 5.72
N PRO A 194 1.48 -12.69 5.49
CA PRO A 194 0.05 -12.52 5.28
C PRO A 194 -0.66 -12.24 6.60
N ILE A 195 -1.32 -11.11 6.71
CA ILE A 195 -2.11 -10.68 7.86
C ILE A 195 -3.58 -10.92 7.52
N PRO A 196 -4.23 -11.98 8.00
CA PRO A 196 -5.63 -12.23 7.71
C PRO A 196 -6.50 -11.18 8.38
N GLY A 197 -7.33 -10.50 7.59
CA GLY A 197 -8.17 -9.43 8.11
C GLY A 197 -9.03 -8.79 7.03
N ASN A 198 -10.08 -8.12 7.46
CA ASN A 198 -11.00 -7.37 6.60
C ASN A 198 -10.28 -6.17 5.96
N ASP A 199 -10.30 -6.10 4.66
CA ASP A 199 -9.68 -5.01 3.87
C ASP A 199 -10.71 -3.94 3.41
N ASP A 200 -12.01 -4.10 3.73
CA ASP A 200 -13.08 -3.17 3.37
C ASP A 200 -13.39 -2.15 4.47
N ALA A 201 -13.20 -2.50 5.72
CA ALA A 201 -13.54 -1.64 6.84
C ALA A 201 -12.43 -0.62 7.14
N ILE A 202 -12.73 0.67 7.09
CA ILE A 202 -11.78 1.77 7.40
C ILE A 202 -11.15 1.59 8.79
N ARG A 203 -11.93 1.14 9.78
CA ARG A 203 -11.44 0.89 11.14
C ARG A 203 -10.49 -0.30 11.20
N SER A 204 -10.77 -1.36 10.44
CA SER A 204 -9.92 -2.54 10.32
C SER A 204 -8.55 -2.18 9.75
N ILE A 205 -8.54 -1.42 8.65
CA ILE A 205 -7.32 -0.96 8.00
C ILE A 205 -6.46 -0.08 8.93
N LYS A 206 -7.07 0.77 9.75
CA LYS A 206 -6.35 1.60 10.73
C LYS A 206 -5.67 0.78 11.83
N ILE A 207 -6.30 -0.29 12.32
CA ILE A 207 -5.74 -1.11 13.39
C ILE A 207 -4.59 -1.98 12.90
N GLY A 208 -4.70 -2.59 11.72
CA GLY A 208 -3.60 -3.38 11.14
C GLY A 208 -2.31 -2.59 10.97
N ARG A 209 -2.39 -1.26 10.98
CA ARG A 209 -1.26 -0.34 10.81
C ARG A 209 -0.82 0.38 12.09
N ALA A 210 -1.69 0.54 13.06
CA ALA A 210 -1.32 1.17 14.34
C ALA A 210 -0.32 0.32 15.14
N HIS A 211 -0.06 -0.90 14.69
CA HIS A 211 0.91 -1.83 15.26
C HIS A 211 2.13 -2.08 14.35
N VAL A 212 2.22 -1.43 13.19
CA VAL A 212 3.36 -1.36 12.30
C VAL A 212 3.93 0.07 12.33
#